data_335156d15413e681be80b97ff43d75f5
#
_entry.id   335156d15413e681be80b97ff43d75f5
#
_cell.length_a   1.000
_cell.length_b   1.000
_cell.length_c   1.000
_cell.angle_alpha   90.00
_cell.angle_beta   90.00
_cell.angle_gamma   90.00
#
_symmetry.space_group_name_H-M   'P 1'
#
loop_
_entity.id
_entity.type
_entity.pdbx_description
1 polymer ?
#
loop_
_entity_poly.entity_id
_entity_poly.type
_entity_poly.pdbx_seq_one_letter_code
_entity_poly.pdbx_strand_id
1 'polypeptide(L)'
;MDVITVQSQLVYGHAGNSAAVPPLRALGLRVAEVPTTLLSNSPFYPSMRGRMLPSDWLAELLQGVGERGLPARARAVVSGYFGTVDNGEVFADWLQATLADAPQLAYWLDPVIGDTHTGPYVEPALEAVFRERLLPLATVVTPNAFELGRLTGRTALAQDDAIAAARELLARG
;
A
#
# COMPACT_ATOMS: atom_id res chain seq x y z
N MET A 1 -0.85 15.74 -12.29
CA MET A 1 -1.09 14.48 -11.57
C MET A 1 -1.14 14.81 -10.10
N ASP A 2 -2.09 14.26 -9.37
CA ASP A 2 -2.22 14.61 -7.95
C ASP A 2 -1.89 13.43 -7.05
N VAL A 3 -2.29 12.22 -7.43
CA VAL A 3 -2.03 11.00 -6.66
C VAL A 3 -1.56 9.87 -7.58
N ILE A 4 -0.58 9.10 -7.14
CA ILE A 4 -0.19 7.80 -7.71
C ILE A 4 -0.64 6.74 -6.70
N THR A 5 -1.45 5.76 -7.12
CA THR A 5 -1.88 4.69 -6.23
C THR A 5 -1.35 3.35 -6.73
N VAL A 6 -0.79 2.54 -5.84
CA VAL A 6 -0.18 1.23 -6.14
C VAL A 6 -0.82 0.19 -5.23
N GLN A 7 -1.88 -0.45 -5.71
CA GLN A 7 -2.74 -1.33 -4.94
C GLN A 7 -3.39 -2.40 -5.81
N SER A 8 -4.09 -3.36 -5.18
CA SER A 8 -4.92 -4.33 -5.90
C SER A 8 -6.01 -3.65 -6.74
N GLN A 9 -6.38 -4.30 -7.85
CA GLN A 9 -7.48 -3.87 -8.72
C GLN A 9 -8.55 -4.96 -8.77
N LEU A 10 -9.81 -4.59 -8.53
CA LEU A 10 -10.96 -5.49 -8.67
C LEU A 10 -11.79 -5.12 -9.90
N VAL A 11 -12.32 -6.14 -10.58
CA VAL A 11 -13.33 -5.98 -11.62
C VAL A 11 -14.69 -5.66 -10.98
N TYR A 12 -15.01 -6.31 -9.87
CA TYR A 12 -16.24 -6.11 -9.12
C TYR A 12 -15.97 -5.98 -7.62
N GLY A 13 -16.56 -4.95 -6.98
CA GLY A 13 -16.40 -4.67 -5.56
C GLY A 13 -15.44 -3.51 -5.26
N HIS A 14 -15.20 -3.28 -3.98
CA HIS A 14 -14.51 -2.11 -3.48
C HIS A 14 -13.35 -2.52 -2.57
N ALA A 15 -12.17 -2.72 -3.16
CA ALA A 15 -10.91 -2.87 -2.43
C ALA A 15 -9.75 -2.31 -3.28
N GLY A 16 -8.66 -1.93 -2.66
CA GLY A 16 -7.49 -1.37 -3.31
C GLY A 16 -7.84 -0.16 -4.20
N ASN A 17 -7.33 -0.12 -5.43
CA ASN A 17 -7.63 0.95 -6.39
C ASN A 17 -9.12 1.11 -6.66
N SER A 18 -9.89 0.01 -6.71
CA SER A 18 -11.34 0.07 -6.94
C SER A 18 -12.13 0.74 -5.80
N ALA A 19 -11.54 0.85 -4.61
CA ALA A 19 -12.09 1.61 -3.48
C ALA A 19 -11.50 3.02 -3.38
N ALA A 20 -10.18 3.16 -3.54
CA ALA A 20 -9.48 4.43 -3.31
C ALA A 20 -9.69 5.44 -4.43
N VAL A 21 -9.72 5.00 -5.69
CA VAL A 21 -9.71 5.92 -6.85
C VAL A 21 -11.03 6.66 -7.06
N PRO A 22 -12.22 6.04 -6.94
CA PRO A 22 -13.48 6.75 -7.15
C PRO A 22 -13.66 7.99 -6.26
N PRO A 23 -13.45 7.94 -4.92
CA PRO A 23 -13.57 9.13 -4.09
C PRO A 23 -12.50 10.18 -4.38
N LEU A 24 -11.26 9.78 -4.71
CA LEU A 24 -10.23 10.73 -5.10
C LEU A 24 -10.63 11.51 -6.37
N ARG A 25 -11.16 10.82 -7.37
CA ARG A 25 -11.67 11.44 -8.60
C ARG A 25 -12.90 12.32 -8.34
N ALA A 26 -13.80 11.90 -7.44
CA ALA A 26 -14.96 12.71 -7.04
C ALA A 26 -14.56 14.02 -6.37
N LEU A 27 -13.39 14.06 -5.71
CA LEU A 27 -12.79 15.27 -5.15
C LEU A 27 -12.01 16.10 -6.21
N GLY A 28 -12.08 15.73 -7.48
CA GLY A 28 -11.42 16.45 -8.58
C GLY A 28 -9.93 16.13 -8.74
N LEU A 29 -9.39 15.12 -8.03
CA LEU A 29 -8.00 14.74 -8.13
C LEU A 29 -7.73 13.86 -9.37
N ARG A 30 -6.60 14.09 -10.02
CA ARG A 30 -6.13 13.25 -11.13
C ARG A 30 -5.30 12.12 -10.52
N VAL A 31 -5.68 10.87 -10.80
CA VAL A 31 -5.08 9.68 -10.20
C VAL A 31 -4.44 8.81 -11.28
N ALA A 32 -3.19 8.40 -11.06
CA ALA A 32 -2.53 7.31 -11.79
C ALA A 32 -2.68 6.02 -10.97
N GLU A 33 -3.31 5.02 -11.57
CA GLU A 33 -3.60 3.75 -10.93
C GLU A 33 -2.61 2.68 -11.43
N VAL A 34 -1.79 2.14 -10.54
CA VAL A 34 -0.89 1.03 -10.82
C VAL A 34 -1.43 -0.21 -10.09
N PRO A 35 -1.90 -1.22 -10.82
CA PRO A 35 -2.38 -2.44 -10.17
C PRO A 35 -1.21 -3.33 -9.73
N THR A 36 -1.32 -3.92 -8.54
CA THR A 36 -0.43 -5.00 -8.07
C THR A 36 -1.03 -6.37 -8.31
N THR A 37 -2.36 -6.41 -8.39
CA THR A 37 -3.16 -7.61 -8.68
C THR A 37 -4.32 -7.23 -9.57
N LEU A 38 -4.80 -8.18 -10.36
CA LEU A 38 -6.07 -8.04 -11.07
C LEU A 38 -6.96 -9.22 -10.70
N LEU A 39 -8.02 -8.94 -9.94
CA LEU A 39 -8.93 -9.94 -9.38
C LEU A 39 -10.36 -9.67 -9.83
N SER A 40 -11.14 -10.75 -10.04
CA SER A 40 -12.55 -10.64 -10.45
C SER A 40 -13.41 -9.93 -9.38
N ASN A 41 -13.10 -10.16 -8.11
CA ASN A 41 -13.88 -9.66 -6.97
C ASN A 41 -13.08 -9.77 -5.68
N SER A 42 -13.66 -9.29 -4.59
CA SER A 42 -13.11 -9.42 -3.24
C SER A 42 -13.02 -10.88 -2.78
N PRO A 43 -12.03 -11.25 -1.94
CA PRO A 43 -11.88 -12.61 -1.39
C PRO A 43 -13.03 -13.05 -0.47
N PHE A 44 -13.92 -12.13 -0.07
CA PHE A 44 -15.11 -12.46 0.75
C PHE A 44 -16.22 -13.19 -0.03
N TYR A 45 -16.13 -13.30 -1.35
CA TYR A 45 -17.05 -14.09 -2.15
C TYR A 45 -16.66 -15.57 -2.17
N PRO A 46 -17.61 -16.50 -2.40
CA PRO A 46 -17.33 -17.95 -2.43
C PRO A 46 -16.28 -18.37 -3.46
N SER A 47 -16.05 -17.56 -4.47
CA SER A 47 -15.01 -17.79 -5.47
C SER A 47 -14.40 -16.48 -5.95
N MET A 48 -13.14 -16.52 -6.32
CA MET A 48 -12.38 -15.42 -6.88
C MET A 48 -11.51 -15.92 -8.01
N ARG A 49 -11.36 -15.12 -9.06
CA ARG A 49 -10.48 -15.37 -10.20
C ARG A 49 -9.53 -14.20 -10.36
N GLY A 50 -8.41 -14.45 -11.02
CA GLY A 50 -7.38 -13.44 -11.24
C GLY A 50 -6.04 -13.88 -10.67
N ARG A 51 -5.09 -12.97 -10.66
CA ARG A 51 -3.74 -13.26 -10.17
C ARG A 51 -3.01 -11.97 -9.75
N MET A 52 -1.90 -12.14 -9.06
CA MET A 52 -0.91 -11.10 -8.81
C MET A 52 -0.24 -10.73 -10.15
N LEU A 53 0.14 -9.48 -10.33
CA LEU A 53 1.02 -9.10 -11.43
C LEU A 53 2.39 -9.74 -11.20
N PRO A 54 3.06 -10.22 -12.27
CA PRO A 54 4.49 -10.53 -12.22
C PRO A 54 5.29 -9.29 -11.82
N SER A 55 6.32 -9.46 -11.03
CA SER A 55 7.10 -8.34 -10.47
C SER A 55 7.85 -7.54 -11.53
N ASP A 56 8.31 -8.19 -12.59
CA ASP A 56 8.89 -7.54 -13.76
C ASP A 56 7.88 -6.63 -14.47
N TRP A 57 6.64 -7.07 -14.63
CA TRP A 57 5.58 -6.25 -15.22
C TRP A 57 5.22 -5.07 -14.31
N LEU A 58 5.14 -5.26 -12.99
CA LEU A 58 4.95 -4.15 -12.06
C LEU A 58 6.09 -3.12 -12.17
N ALA A 59 7.34 -3.59 -12.27
CA ALA A 59 8.50 -2.73 -12.47
C ALA A 59 8.38 -1.89 -13.75
N GLU A 60 7.98 -2.49 -14.87
CA GLU A 60 7.75 -1.77 -16.14
C GLU A 60 6.66 -0.70 -16.02
N LEU A 61 5.56 -0.98 -15.32
CA LEU A 61 4.50 0.00 -15.09
C LEU A 61 5.00 1.18 -14.24
N LEU A 62 5.74 0.91 -13.18
CA LEU A 62 6.33 1.94 -12.32
C LEU A 62 7.39 2.76 -13.07
N GLN A 63 8.21 2.11 -13.91
CA GLN A 63 9.14 2.80 -14.80
C GLN A 63 8.39 3.75 -15.73
N GLY A 64 7.30 3.29 -16.38
CA GLY A 64 6.47 4.13 -17.25
C GLY A 64 5.87 5.34 -16.52
N VAL A 65 5.48 5.18 -15.25
CA VAL A 65 5.05 6.29 -14.37
C VAL A 65 6.18 7.31 -14.19
N GLY A 66 7.41 6.85 -13.96
CA GLY A 66 8.61 7.67 -13.83
C GLY A 66 8.94 8.42 -15.12
N GLU A 67 8.98 7.72 -16.27
CA GLU A 67 9.28 8.29 -17.59
C GLU A 67 8.29 9.40 -18.00
N ARG A 68 7.05 9.35 -17.54
CA ARG A 68 6.07 10.43 -17.76
C ARG A 68 6.26 11.60 -16.79
N GLY A 69 7.23 11.55 -15.87
CA GLY A 69 7.48 12.58 -14.88
C GLY A 69 6.28 12.74 -13.91
N LEU A 70 5.52 11.67 -13.65
CA LEU A 70 4.34 11.76 -12.79
C LEU A 70 4.74 12.03 -11.33
N PRO A 71 5.79 11.43 -10.76
CA PRO A 71 6.19 11.67 -9.37
C PRO A 71 6.50 13.15 -9.08
N ALA A 72 7.24 13.82 -9.98
CA ALA A 72 7.58 15.25 -9.83
C ALA A 72 6.34 16.18 -9.82
N ARG A 73 5.21 15.71 -10.30
CA ARG A 73 3.94 16.46 -10.38
C ARG A 73 2.88 15.95 -9.41
N ALA A 74 3.11 14.81 -8.77
CA ALA A 74 2.20 14.25 -7.78
C ALA A 74 2.40 14.92 -6.40
N ARG A 75 1.36 14.86 -5.59
CA ARG A 75 1.35 15.31 -4.19
C ARG A 75 1.55 14.13 -3.26
N ALA A 76 1.08 12.95 -3.65
CA ALA A 76 1.17 11.74 -2.84
C ALA A 76 1.31 10.47 -3.69
N VAL A 77 2.01 9.50 -3.12
CA VAL A 77 1.93 8.07 -3.47
C VAL A 77 1.14 7.36 -2.38
N VAL A 78 0.20 6.51 -2.76
CA VAL A 78 -0.57 5.67 -1.84
C VAL A 78 -0.34 4.22 -2.20
N SER A 79 0.09 3.40 -1.25
CA SER A 79 0.21 1.96 -1.46
C SER A 79 -0.70 1.16 -0.54
N GLY A 80 -1.01 -0.07 -0.95
CA GLY A 80 -1.80 -1.02 -0.19
C GLY A 80 -1.33 -2.46 -0.42
N TYR A 81 -2.22 -3.36 -0.81
CA TYR A 81 -1.93 -4.78 -1.00
C TYR A 81 -1.01 -5.02 -2.20
N PHE A 82 0.13 -5.67 -1.97
CA PHE A 82 1.11 -6.02 -3.03
C PHE A 82 0.94 -7.43 -3.59
N GLY A 83 0.39 -8.33 -2.81
CA GLY A 83 0.16 -9.73 -3.20
C GLY A 83 1.37 -10.64 -2.98
N THR A 84 2.57 -10.22 -3.35
CA THR A 84 3.81 -11.01 -3.24
C THR A 84 4.94 -10.18 -2.62
N VAL A 85 5.96 -10.87 -2.09
CA VAL A 85 7.19 -10.23 -1.58
C VAL A 85 7.89 -9.47 -2.69
N ASP A 86 8.05 -10.09 -3.85
CA ASP A 86 8.75 -9.49 -5.00
C ASP A 86 8.10 -8.17 -5.44
N ASN A 87 6.76 -8.10 -5.44
CA ASN A 87 6.06 -6.86 -5.74
C ASN A 87 6.30 -5.78 -4.68
N GLY A 88 6.34 -6.18 -3.41
CA GLY A 88 6.67 -5.27 -2.31
C GLY A 88 8.09 -4.72 -2.43
N GLU A 89 9.06 -5.56 -2.75
CA GLU A 89 10.46 -5.18 -2.95
C GLU A 89 10.64 -4.26 -4.16
N VAL A 90 10.07 -4.61 -5.30
CA VAL A 90 10.10 -3.77 -6.52
C VAL A 90 9.50 -2.39 -6.24
N PHE A 91 8.38 -2.34 -5.53
CA PHE A 91 7.79 -1.07 -5.16
C PHE A 91 8.66 -0.27 -4.18
N ALA A 92 9.25 -0.92 -3.19
CA ALA A 92 10.12 -0.27 -2.22
C ALA A 92 11.38 0.35 -2.87
N ASP A 93 12.00 -0.37 -3.81
CA ASP A 93 13.13 0.15 -4.59
C ASP A 93 12.73 1.37 -5.42
N TRP A 94 11.63 1.26 -6.15
CA TRP A 94 11.10 2.36 -6.95
C TRP A 94 10.73 3.58 -6.09
N LEU A 95 10.08 3.37 -4.94
CA LEU A 95 9.66 4.43 -4.05
C LEU A 95 10.86 5.15 -3.44
N GLN A 96 11.87 4.41 -2.97
CA GLN A 96 13.08 4.97 -2.38
C GLN A 96 13.80 5.88 -3.38
N ALA A 97 13.99 5.43 -4.63
CA ALA A 97 14.57 6.24 -5.68
C ALA A 97 13.70 7.47 -6.01
N THR A 98 12.39 7.27 -6.09
CA THR A 98 11.42 8.34 -6.38
C THR A 98 11.42 9.44 -5.32
N LEU A 99 11.48 9.09 -4.03
CA LEU A 99 11.51 10.05 -2.94
C LEU A 99 12.85 10.81 -2.85
N ALA A 100 13.94 10.19 -3.28
CA ALA A 100 15.23 10.88 -3.39
C ALA A 100 15.20 11.99 -4.45
N ASP A 101 14.51 11.77 -5.56
CA ASP A 101 14.36 12.72 -6.66
C ASP A 101 13.22 13.74 -6.42
N ALA A 102 12.22 13.38 -5.61
CA ALA A 102 11.03 14.19 -5.34
C ALA A 102 10.74 14.23 -3.82
N PRO A 103 11.57 14.89 -2.98
CA PRO A 103 11.46 14.87 -1.51
C PRO A 103 10.20 15.54 -0.96
N GLN A 104 9.47 16.31 -1.78
CA GLN A 104 8.18 16.91 -1.42
C GLN A 104 7.00 15.94 -1.54
N LEU A 105 7.21 14.76 -2.14
CA LEU A 105 6.16 13.77 -2.39
C LEU A 105 5.83 13.03 -1.09
N ALA A 106 4.58 13.14 -0.64
CA ALA A 106 4.13 12.40 0.53
C ALA A 106 3.90 10.92 0.20
N TYR A 107 4.33 10.02 1.06
CA TYR A 107 4.03 8.61 0.95
C TYR A 107 3.02 8.16 2.02
N TRP A 108 1.92 7.58 1.56
CA TRP A 108 0.85 7.06 2.40
C TRP A 108 0.83 5.53 2.29
N LEU A 109 1.13 4.89 3.41
CA LEU A 109 1.20 3.44 3.53
C LEU A 109 -0.07 2.89 4.17
N ASP A 110 -0.84 2.10 3.43
CA ASP A 110 -1.81 1.18 3.97
C ASP A 110 -1.15 -0.21 4.07
N PRO A 111 -0.75 -0.65 5.27
CA PRO A 111 0.04 -1.87 5.44
C PRO A 111 -0.88 -3.09 5.48
N VAL A 112 -1.46 -3.46 4.35
CA VAL A 112 -2.42 -4.56 4.23
C VAL A 112 -1.77 -5.90 4.58
N ILE A 113 -1.69 -6.18 5.89
CA ILE A 113 -1.11 -7.41 6.46
C ILE A 113 -2.20 -8.43 6.79
N GLY A 114 -3.33 -7.96 7.32
CA GLY A 114 -4.40 -8.83 7.77
C GLY A 114 -5.41 -8.15 8.69
N ASP A 115 -6.25 -8.93 9.35
CA ASP A 115 -7.16 -8.43 10.38
C ASP A 115 -7.34 -9.41 11.56
N THR A 116 -8.01 -8.95 12.61
CA THR A 116 -8.20 -9.70 13.86
C THR A 116 -9.05 -10.97 13.66
N HIS A 117 -9.94 -11.01 12.67
CA HIS A 117 -10.87 -12.12 12.47
C HIS A 117 -10.30 -13.20 11.58
N THR A 118 -9.57 -12.83 10.54
CA THR A 118 -9.05 -13.75 9.53
C THR A 118 -7.55 -14.03 9.69
N GLY A 119 -6.85 -13.24 10.51
CA GLY A 119 -5.39 -13.32 10.63
C GLY A 119 -4.66 -12.68 9.45
N PRO A 120 -3.39 -13.06 9.20
CA PRO A 120 -2.60 -12.47 8.13
C PRO A 120 -3.09 -12.89 6.74
N TYR A 121 -3.10 -11.94 5.80
CA TYR A 121 -3.38 -12.15 4.37
C TYR A 121 -2.10 -12.37 3.56
N VAL A 122 -0.97 -12.01 4.15
CA VAL A 122 0.34 -12.01 3.50
C VAL A 122 1.31 -12.94 4.21
N GLU A 123 2.32 -13.39 3.50
CA GLU A 123 3.41 -14.16 4.08
C GLU A 123 4.32 -13.28 4.96
N PRO A 124 5.00 -13.87 5.96
CA PRO A 124 5.84 -13.11 6.90
C PRO A 124 6.95 -12.29 6.22
N ALA A 125 7.45 -12.72 5.08
CA ALA A 125 8.47 -11.99 4.34
C ALA A 125 7.92 -10.68 3.75
N LEU A 126 6.67 -10.64 3.27
CA LEU A 126 6.06 -9.39 2.81
C LEU A 126 5.75 -8.45 3.98
N GLU A 127 5.38 -9.00 5.15
CA GLU A 127 5.24 -8.20 6.37
C GLU A 127 6.57 -7.53 6.78
N ALA A 128 7.69 -8.23 6.60
CA ALA A 128 9.02 -7.63 6.82
C ALA A 128 9.29 -6.46 5.85
N VAL A 129 8.90 -6.57 4.59
CA VAL A 129 9.00 -5.46 3.62
C VAL A 129 8.20 -4.24 4.08
N PHE A 130 6.96 -4.43 4.54
CA PHE A 130 6.18 -3.32 5.11
C PHE A 130 6.90 -2.65 6.27
N ARG A 131 7.40 -3.43 7.23
CA ARG A 131 8.00 -2.93 8.46
C ARG A 131 9.38 -2.30 8.26
N GLU A 132 10.22 -2.93 7.43
CA GLU A 132 11.65 -2.61 7.35
C GLU A 132 12.00 -1.69 6.19
N ARG A 133 11.20 -1.72 5.11
CA ARG A 133 11.48 -0.97 3.90
C ARG A 133 10.49 0.16 3.64
N LEU A 134 9.19 -0.05 3.85
CA LEU A 134 8.16 0.92 3.48
C LEU A 134 7.79 1.85 4.63
N LEU A 135 7.65 1.32 5.85
CA LEU A 135 7.29 2.12 7.01
C LEU A 135 8.26 3.29 7.29
N PRO A 136 9.59 3.12 7.18
CA PRO A 136 10.53 4.24 7.38
C PRO A 136 10.41 5.36 6.33
N LEU A 137 9.78 5.10 5.20
CA LEU A 137 9.56 6.07 4.13
C LEU A 137 8.21 6.78 4.24
N ALA A 138 7.31 6.29 5.11
CA ALA A 138 5.92 6.72 5.13
C ALA A 138 5.75 8.07 5.86
N THR A 139 5.05 9.00 5.20
CA THR A 139 4.56 10.25 5.81
C THR A 139 3.28 10.00 6.63
N VAL A 140 2.46 9.06 6.18
CA VAL A 140 1.20 8.65 6.82
C VAL A 140 1.08 7.13 6.76
N VAL A 141 0.61 6.53 7.85
CA VAL A 141 0.33 5.09 7.92
C VAL A 141 -1.09 4.88 8.43
N THR A 142 -1.83 3.95 7.82
CA THR A 142 -3.25 3.69 8.14
C THR A 142 -3.51 2.24 8.60
N PRO A 143 -2.77 1.71 9.60
CA PRO A 143 -2.94 0.34 10.03
C PRO A 143 -4.25 0.16 10.82
N ASN A 144 -4.91 -0.98 10.63
CA ASN A 144 -5.91 -1.44 11.60
C ASN A 144 -5.22 -1.94 12.89
N ALA A 145 -6.01 -2.33 13.91
CA ALA A 145 -5.45 -2.75 15.21
C ALA A 145 -4.55 -4.00 15.12
N PHE A 146 -4.89 -4.95 14.24
CA PHE A 146 -4.08 -6.13 13.99
C PHE A 146 -2.74 -5.77 13.35
N GLU A 147 -2.77 -4.98 12.31
CA GLU A 147 -1.59 -4.50 11.57
C GLU A 147 -0.69 -3.63 12.46
N LEU A 148 -1.28 -2.73 13.25
CA LEU A 148 -0.54 -1.92 14.20
C LEU A 148 0.22 -2.79 15.21
N GLY A 149 -0.42 -3.85 15.70
CA GLY A 149 0.22 -4.85 16.56
C GLY A 149 1.39 -5.56 15.88
N ARG A 150 1.21 -5.95 14.61
CA ARG A 150 2.25 -6.61 13.81
C ARG A 150 3.45 -5.69 13.52
N LEU A 151 3.19 -4.43 13.19
CA LEU A 151 4.24 -3.45 12.92
C LEU A 151 5.06 -3.05 14.15
N THR A 152 4.43 -3.03 15.32
CA THR A 152 5.07 -2.61 16.57
C THR A 152 5.58 -3.77 17.44
N GLY A 153 5.10 -5.00 17.19
CA GLY A 153 5.35 -6.15 18.05
C GLY A 153 4.55 -6.12 19.37
N ARG A 154 3.49 -5.28 19.46
CA ARG A 154 2.63 -5.11 20.63
C ARG A 154 1.25 -5.68 20.42
N THR A 155 0.54 -5.95 21.52
CA THR A 155 -0.92 -6.13 21.47
C THR A 155 -1.58 -4.76 21.29
N ALA A 156 -2.50 -4.62 20.34
CA ALA A 156 -3.20 -3.36 20.03
C ALA A 156 -4.73 -3.56 19.97
N LEU A 157 -5.27 -4.52 20.73
CA LEU A 157 -6.69 -4.87 20.70
C LEU A 157 -7.56 -3.94 21.56
N ALA A 158 -7.04 -3.47 22.70
CA ALA A 158 -7.71 -2.48 23.53
C ALA A 158 -7.34 -1.07 23.05
N GLN A 159 -8.22 -0.10 23.26
CA GLN A 159 -8.01 1.29 22.82
C GLN A 159 -6.71 1.89 23.36
N ASP A 160 -6.42 1.71 24.64
CA ASP A 160 -5.23 2.26 25.27
C ASP A 160 -3.94 1.62 24.72
N ASP A 161 -3.97 0.31 24.46
CA ASP A 161 -2.87 -0.42 23.83
C ASP A 161 -2.64 0.07 22.39
N ALA A 162 -3.71 0.29 21.63
CA ALA A 162 -3.63 0.82 20.26
C ALA A 162 -3.05 2.24 20.26
N ILE A 163 -3.46 3.11 21.19
CA ILE A 163 -2.90 4.45 21.34
C ILE A 163 -1.40 4.39 21.67
N ALA A 164 -1.01 3.51 22.60
CA ALA A 164 0.40 3.35 22.98
C ALA A 164 1.24 2.83 21.80
N ALA A 165 0.75 1.85 21.05
CA ALA A 165 1.40 1.32 19.86
C ALA A 165 1.52 2.37 18.74
N ALA A 166 0.47 3.16 18.50
CA ALA A 166 0.49 4.24 17.52
C ALA A 166 1.52 5.34 17.89
N ARG A 167 1.60 5.71 19.16
CA ARG A 167 2.62 6.68 19.65
C ARG A 167 4.04 6.15 19.48
N GLU A 168 4.25 4.86 19.71
CA GLU A 168 5.55 4.23 19.44
C GLU A 168 5.90 4.26 17.95
N LEU A 169 4.92 3.99 17.08
CA LEU A 169 5.14 4.05 15.63
C LEU A 169 5.53 5.46 15.19
N LEU A 170 4.82 6.48 15.67
CA LEU A 170 5.14 7.90 15.42
C LEU A 170 6.52 8.34 15.95
N ALA A 171 7.01 7.69 16.99
CA ALA A 171 8.33 8.01 17.54
C ALA A 171 9.50 7.38 16.76
N ARG A 172 9.21 6.48 15.83
CA ARG A 172 10.22 5.81 14.97
C ARG A 172 10.51 6.57 13.67
N GLY A 173 9.64 7.48 13.26
CA GLY A 173 9.72 8.26 12.03
C GLY A 173 9.46 9.72 12.27
#